data_c232083ba422c3a9904a43b8c24c7566
#
_entry.id   c232083ba422c3a9904a43b8c24c7566
#
_cell.length_a   1.000
_cell.length_b   1.000
_cell.length_c   1.000
_cell.angle_alpha   90.00
_cell.angle_beta   90.00
_cell.angle_gamma   90.00
#
_symmetry.space_group_name_H-M   'P 1'
#
loop_
_entity.id
_entity.type
_entity.pdbx_description
1 polymer ?
#
loop_
_entity_poly.entity_id
_entity_poly.type
_entity_poly.pdbx_seq_one_letter_code
_entity_poly.pdbx_strand_id
1 'polypeptide(L)'
;MNTKQKSILIVLFSTFLFTGAVTYRICKGEGLHDNKDEYRALRDSMVDLFQEGMVHKDTALVMQSWSISEHLLAVDNDHAAQCYYHRAMLLGWLGRMKEARENKWLEIQHLPNSNPDRLVYMSKKYTIEHNGDSAKYYITRLLDFCDNNKHCKQDYRDYLRIIAVSLADGPSKGKVLLHKLLRANPHNDLLHELQKNWKAFVESLSQDV
;
A
#
# COMPACT_ATOMS: atom_id res chain seq x y z
N MET A 1 -13.21 12.79 18.01
CA MET A 1 -12.26 11.70 17.65
C MET A 1 -11.19 11.65 18.74
N ASN A 2 -11.07 10.53 19.45
CA ASN A 2 -10.17 10.35 20.60
C ASN A 2 -8.71 10.32 20.13
N THR A 3 -7.75 10.74 20.94
CA THR A 3 -6.31 10.82 20.62
C THR A 3 -5.75 9.50 20.10
N LYS A 4 -6.24 8.35 20.59
CA LYS A 4 -5.93 7.02 20.06
C LYS A 4 -6.39 6.80 18.62
N GLN A 5 -7.56 7.29 18.23
CA GLN A 5 -8.05 7.20 16.86
C GLN A 5 -7.25 8.09 15.91
N LYS A 6 -6.77 9.25 16.37
CA LYS A 6 -5.87 10.11 15.59
C LYS A 6 -4.50 9.44 15.37
N SER A 7 -3.95 8.76 16.38
CA SER A 7 -2.65 8.07 16.24
C SER A 7 -2.75 6.86 15.32
N ILE A 8 -3.83 6.08 15.37
CA ILE A 8 -4.07 4.95 14.47
C ILE A 8 -4.26 5.45 13.02
N LEU A 9 -4.97 6.56 12.85
CA LEU A 9 -5.15 7.17 11.54
C LEU A 9 -3.81 7.66 10.95
N ILE A 10 -2.95 8.26 11.77
CA ILE A 10 -1.62 8.74 11.36
C ILE A 10 -0.71 7.56 10.99
N VAL A 11 -0.75 6.46 11.72
CA VAL A 11 0.07 5.26 11.42
C VAL A 11 -0.45 4.53 10.17
N LEU A 12 -1.77 4.38 10.01
CA LEU A 12 -2.36 3.86 8.77
C LEU A 12 -2.06 4.78 7.59
N PHE A 13 -2.09 6.10 7.79
CA PHE A 13 -1.76 7.10 6.78
C PHE A 13 -0.27 7.07 6.41
N SER A 14 0.64 6.93 7.37
CA SER A 14 2.08 6.90 7.09
C SER A 14 2.49 5.59 6.40
N THR A 15 1.95 4.44 6.78
CA THR A 15 2.18 3.18 6.06
C THR A 15 1.54 3.20 4.66
N PHE A 16 0.38 3.82 4.48
CA PHE A 16 -0.26 3.99 3.18
C PHE A 16 0.50 4.97 2.27
N LEU A 17 0.98 6.10 2.78
CA LEU A 17 1.77 7.07 2.00
C LEU A 17 3.13 6.50 1.57
N PHE A 18 3.77 5.70 2.41
CA PHE A 18 5.07 5.11 2.08
C PHE A 18 4.96 4.02 1.02
N THR A 19 3.98 3.12 1.11
CA THR A 19 3.81 2.05 0.11
C THR A 19 3.37 2.61 -1.25
N GLY A 20 2.42 3.53 -1.30
CA GLY A 20 1.91 4.08 -2.56
C GLY A 20 2.92 4.94 -3.34
N ALA A 21 3.69 5.78 -2.64
CA ALA A 21 4.70 6.63 -3.29
C ALA A 21 5.90 5.83 -3.81
N VAL A 22 6.23 4.69 -3.18
CA VAL A 22 7.34 3.82 -3.60
C VAL A 22 6.92 2.93 -4.76
N THR A 23 5.71 2.36 -4.75
CA THR A 23 5.18 1.52 -5.86
C THR A 23 5.01 2.33 -7.14
N TYR A 24 4.56 3.57 -7.07
CA TYR A 24 4.40 4.43 -8.23
C TYR A 24 5.70 4.69 -9.01
N ARG A 25 6.85 4.77 -8.32
CA ARG A 25 8.17 4.94 -8.96
C ARG A 25 8.75 3.66 -9.56
N ILE A 26 8.29 2.48 -9.11
CA ILE A 26 8.87 1.18 -9.49
C ILE A 26 8.19 0.59 -10.73
N CYS A 27 6.91 0.91 -10.98
CA CYS A 27 6.11 0.34 -12.07
C CYS A 27 6.10 1.16 -13.37
N LYS A 28 7.08 2.04 -13.62
CA LYS A 28 7.26 2.65 -14.95
C LYS A 28 7.82 1.63 -15.96
N GLY A 29 6.97 0.70 -16.38
CA GLY A 29 7.17 -0.15 -17.54
C GLY A 29 6.45 0.47 -18.76
N GLU A 30 7.21 0.71 -19.80
CA GLU A 30 6.79 1.29 -21.07
C GLU A 30 5.73 0.46 -21.80
N GLY A 31 4.77 1.11 -22.45
CA GLY A 31 3.99 0.52 -23.55
C GLY A 31 2.60 1.10 -23.83
N LEU A 32 2.50 1.71 -25.01
CA LEU A 32 1.35 2.00 -25.89
C LEU A 32 0.84 3.45 -25.98
N HIS A 33 0.78 3.89 -27.24
CA HIS A 33 0.51 5.24 -27.74
C HIS A 33 -0.99 5.59 -27.84
N ASP A 34 -1.27 6.84 -27.76
CA ASP A 34 -2.13 7.81 -28.44
C ASP A 34 -3.20 8.56 -27.63
N ASN A 35 -3.55 8.18 -26.41
CA ASN A 35 -4.28 9.08 -25.49
C ASN A 35 -3.56 9.19 -24.13
N LYS A 36 -2.32 8.73 -24.05
CA LYS A 36 -1.57 8.57 -22.82
C LYS A 36 -1.21 9.86 -22.12
N ASP A 37 -0.93 10.90 -22.88
CA ASP A 37 -0.50 12.17 -22.28
C ASP A 37 -1.67 12.90 -21.62
N GLU A 38 -2.86 12.79 -22.20
CA GLU A 38 -4.08 13.35 -21.59
C GLU A 38 -4.48 12.60 -20.32
N TYR A 39 -4.50 11.27 -20.34
CA TYR A 39 -4.78 10.46 -19.16
C TYR A 39 -3.71 10.62 -18.08
N ARG A 40 -2.45 10.79 -18.46
CA ARG A 40 -1.37 11.09 -17.53
C ARG A 40 -1.59 12.45 -16.87
N ALA A 41 -1.91 13.48 -17.65
CA ALA A 41 -2.19 14.81 -17.13
C ALA A 41 -3.39 14.83 -16.17
N LEU A 42 -4.49 14.12 -16.53
CA LEU A 42 -5.65 13.98 -15.66
C LEU A 42 -5.31 13.24 -14.36
N ARG A 43 -4.54 12.17 -14.44
CA ARG A 43 -4.10 11.41 -13.28
C ARG A 43 -3.20 12.25 -12.38
N ASP A 44 -2.23 12.95 -12.94
CA ASP A 44 -1.32 13.80 -12.18
C ASP A 44 -2.11 14.95 -11.52
N SER A 45 -3.08 15.56 -12.23
CA SER A 45 -4.03 16.54 -11.67
C SER A 45 -4.89 15.96 -10.53
N MET A 46 -5.37 14.72 -10.65
CA MET A 46 -6.09 14.03 -9.58
C MET A 46 -5.25 13.90 -8.31
N VAL A 47 -3.98 13.54 -8.47
CA VAL A 47 -3.05 13.38 -7.35
C VAL A 47 -2.76 14.72 -6.68
N ASP A 48 -2.46 15.75 -7.48
CA ASP A 48 -2.12 17.09 -6.99
C ASP A 48 -3.29 17.71 -6.24
N LEU A 49 -4.50 17.69 -6.80
CA LEU A 49 -5.72 18.18 -6.14
C LEU A 49 -6.01 17.44 -4.83
N PHE A 50 -5.79 16.13 -4.81
CA PHE A 50 -5.96 15.35 -3.59
C PHE A 50 -4.96 15.76 -2.52
N GLN A 51 -3.67 15.88 -2.88
CA GLN A 51 -2.61 16.27 -1.95
C GLN A 51 -2.83 17.68 -1.40
N GLU A 52 -3.13 18.64 -2.29
CA GLU A 52 -3.40 20.02 -1.91
C GLU A 52 -4.64 20.14 -1.01
N GLY A 53 -5.73 19.45 -1.39
CA GLY A 53 -6.94 19.39 -0.58
C GLY A 53 -6.72 18.80 0.81
N MET A 54 -5.86 17.76 0.90
CA MET A 54 -5.49 17.15 2.18
C MET A 54 -4.68 18.12 3.07
N VAL A 55 -3.67 18.77 2.49
CA VAL A 55 -2.79 19.71 3.20
C VAL A 55 -3.59 20.90 3.72
N HIS A 56 -4.43 21.49 2.89
CA HIS A 56 -5.23 22.66 3.22
C HIS A 56 -6.58 22.34 3.87
N LYS A 57 -6.94 21.06 4.02
CA LYS A 57 -8.25 20.60 4.49
C LYS A 57 -9.40 21.13 3.64
N ASP A 58 -9.14 21.30 2.34
CA ASP A 58 -10.10 21.80 1.37
C ASP A 58 -10.88 20.65 0.74
N THR A 59 -12.13 20.48 1.21
CA THR A 59 -13.01 19.45 0.69
C THR A 59 -13.42 19.66 -0.77
N ALA A 60 -13.38 20.89 -1.29
CA ALA A 60 -13.73 21.15 -2.69
C ALA A 60 -12.65 20.60 -3.63
N LEU A 61 -11.35 20.80 -3.31
CA LEU A 61 -10.23 20.20 -4.06
C LEU A 61 -10.28 18.67 -4.01
N VAL A 62 -10.58 18.12 -2.83
CA VAL A 62 -10.71 16.67 -2.64
C VAL A 62 -11.87 16.11 -3.51
N MET A 63 -13.00 16.82 -3.60
CA MET A 63 -14.13 16.40 -4.45
C MET A 63 -13.85 16.56 -5.95
N GLN A 64 -13.04 17.55 -6.35
CA GLN A 64 -12.57 17.65 -7.73
C GLN A 64 -11.67 16.44 -8.09
N SER A 65 -10.73 16.07 -7.22
CA SER A 65 -9.92 14.84 -7.38
C SER A 65 -10.82 13.60 -7.52
N TRP A 66 -11.88 13.50 -6.72
CA TRP A 66 -12.87 12.42 -6.83
C TRP A 66 -13.52 12.38 -8.22
N SER A 67 -14.00 13.51 -8.72
CA SER A 67 -14.67 13.61 -10.04
C SER A 67 -13.72 13.16 -11.17
N ILE A 68 -12.43 13.55 -11.10
CA ILE A 68 -11.42 13.07 -12.06
C ILE A 68 -11.26 11.55 -11.96
N SER A 69 -11.23 10.98 -10.75
CA SER A 69 -11.13 9.53 -10.58
C SER A 69 -12.31 8.78 -11.18
N GLU A 70 -13.52 9.33 -11.10
CA GLU A 70 -14.72 8.76 -11.74
C GLU A 70 -14.60 8.78 -13.25
N HIS A 71 -14.14 9.89 -13.82
CA HIS A 71 -13.91 10.00 -15.25
C HIS A 71 -12.86 8.99 -15.73
N LEU A 72 -11.72 8.90 -15.05
CA LEU A 72 -10.67 7.93 -15.39
C LEU A 72 -11.17 6.48 -15.33
N LEU A 73 -11.95 6.11 -14.32
CA LEU A 73 -12.54 4.77 -14.21
C LEU A 73 -13.55 4.46 -15.32
N ALA A 74 -14.23 5.47 -15.86
CA ALA A 74 -15.18 5.29 -16.95
C ALA A 74 -14.53 5.09 -18.32
N VAL A 75 -13.32 5.64 -18.51
CA VAL A 75 -12.68 5.68 -19.84
C VAL A 75 -11.42 4.82 -19.95
N ASP A 76 -10.80 4.43 -18.84
CA ASP A 76 -9.53 3.72 -18.83
C ASP A 76 -9.40 2.74 -17.66
N ASN A 77 -9.44 1.43 -17.95
CA ASN A 77 -9.23 0.39 -16.94
C ASN A 77 -7.76 0.19 -16.56
N ASP A 78 -6.80 0.65 -17.36
CA ASP A 78 -5.37 0.43 -17.12
C ASP A 78 -4.88 1.16 -15.86
N HIS A 79 -5.57 2.23 -15.46
CA HIS A 79 -5.27 3.03 -14.28
C HIS A 79 -6.25 2.80 -13.11
N ALA A 80 -7.16 1.83 -13.25
CA ALA A 80 -8.20 1.58 -12.25
C ALA A 80 -7.66 1.34 -10.83
N ALA A 81 -6.56 0.57 -10.70
CA ALA A 81 -5.93 0.34 -9.40
C ALA A 81 -5.52 1.65 -8.73
N GLN A 82 -4.94 2.59 -9.47
CA GLN A 82 -4.53 3.88 -8.92
C GLN A 82 -5.73 4.75 -8.53
N CYS A 83 -6.78 4.77 -9.34
CA CYS A 83 -8.02 5.49 -9.02
C CYS A 83 -8.64 4.95 -7.73
N TYR A 84 -8.77 3.64 -7.60
CA TYR A 84 -9.30 3.01 -6.38
C TYR A 84 -8.41 3.26 -5.16
N TYR A 85 -7.09 3.27 -5.31
CA TYR A 85 -6.15 3.66 -4.26
C TYR A 85 -6.44 5.07 -3.74
N HIS A 86 -6.54 6.07 -4.63
CA HIS A 86 -6.84 7.45 -4.23
C HIS A 86 -8.22 7.58 -3.60
N ARG A 87 -9.22 6.86 -4.13
CA ARG A 87 -10.58 6.84 -3.55
C ARG A 87 -10.58 6.24 -2.14
N ALA A 88 -9.83 5.16 -1.91
CA ALA A 88 -9.69 4.57 -0.59
C ALA A 88 -9.06 5.54 0.42
N MET A 89 -8.01 6.26 -0.01
CA MET A 89 -7.35 7.29 0.79
C MET A 89 -8.31 8.43 1.16
N LEU A 90 -9.03 8.95 0.19
CA LEU A 90 -10.01 10.02 0.36
C LEU A 90 -11.12 9.60 1.33
N LEU A 91 -11.69 8.41 1.14
CA LEU A 91 -12.74 7.89 1.99
C LEU A 91 -12.25 7.67 3.44
N GLY A 92 -11.02 7.20 3.60
CA GLY A 92 -10.36 7.09 4.92
C GLY A 92 -10.22 8.45 5.59
N TRP A 93 -9.82 9.50 4.85
CA TRP A 93 -9.73 10.87 5.35
C TRP A 93 -11.10 11.42 5.77
N LEU A 94 -12.15 11.12 5.03
CA LEU A 94 -13.54 11.48 5.37
C LEU A 94 -14.12 10.65 6.53
N GLY A 95 -13.40 9.66 7.04
CA GLY A 95 -13.87 8.75 8.09
C GLY A 95 -14.83 7.65 7.59
N ARG A 96 -15.02 7.51 6.28
CA ARG A 96 -15.88 6.51 5.64
C ARG A 96 -15.12 5.17 5.48
N MET A 97 -14.73 4.58 6.62
CA MET A 97 -13.79 3.45 6.67
C MET A 97 -14.29 2.19 5.95
N LYS A 98 -15.60 1.92 5.95
CA LYS A 98 -16.16 0.77 5.23
C LYS A 98 -15.92 0.90 3.73
N GLU A 99 -16.29 2.03 3.16
CA GLU A 99 -16.13 2.31 1.74
C GLU A 99 -14.66 2.43 1.33
N ALA A 100 -13.80 2.94 2.25
CA ALA A 100 -12.36 2.93 2.04
C ALA A 100 -11.82 1.51 1.86
N ARG A 101 -12.25 0.55 2.68
CA ARG A 101 -11.88 -0.86 2.55
C ARG A 101 -12.42 -1.50 1.26
N GLU A 102 -13.65 -1.18 0.87
CA GLU A 102 -14.22 -1.65 -0.40
C GLU A 102 -13.40 -1.16 -1.60
N ASN A 103 -13.01 0.13 -1.60
CA ASN A 103 -12.14 0.68 -2.65
C ASN A 103 -10.72 0.09 -2.60
N LYS A 104 -10.17 -0.17 -1.41
CA LYS A 104 -8.89 -0.88 -1.27
C LYS A 104 -8.96 -2.29 -1.86
N TRP A 105 -10.05 -3.01 -1.65
CA TRP A 105 -10.27 -4.31 -2.27
C TRP A 105 -10.32 -4.23 -3.80
N LEU A 106 -11.02 -3.24 -4.35
CA LEU A 106 -11.08 -3.01 -5.79
C LEU A 106 -9.68 -2.68 -6.36
N GLU A 107 -8.90 -1.82 -5.69
CA GLU A 107 -7.51 -1.58 -6.05
C GLU A 107 -6.72 -2.90 -6.17
N ILE A 108 -6.79 -3.73 -5.13
CA ILE A 108 -6.07 -5.01 -5.09
C ILE A 108 -6.49 -5.96 -6.22
N GLN A 109 -7.77 -5.96 -6.60
CA GLN A 109 -8.25 -6.76 -7.72
C GLN A 109 -7.68 -6.33 -9.07
N HIS A 110 -7.43 -5.04 -9.24
CA HIS A 110 -6.87 -4.46 -10.48
C HIS A 110 -5.33 -4.49 -10.53
N LEU A 111 -4.65 -4.79 -9.42
CA LEU A 111 -3.20 -4.95 -9.43
C LEU A 111 -2.78 -6.28 -10.09
N PRO A 112 -1.65 -6.31 -10.81
CA PRO A 112 -1.08 -7.56 -11.34
C PRO A 112 -0.86 -8.61 -10.24
N ASN A 113 -0.99 -9.88 -10.58
CA ASN A 113 -0.79 -11.00 -9.63
C ASN A 113 0.62 -11.07 -9.02
N SER A 114 1.61 -10.44 -9.65
CA SER A 114 2.99 -10.34 -9.17
C SER A 114 3.28 -9.05 -8.39
N ASN A 115 2.29 -8.16 -8.28
CA ASN A 115 2.47 -6.91 -7.56
C ASN A 115 2.66 -7.18 -6.06
N PRO A 116 3.72 -6.63 -5.42
CA PRO A 116 4.01 -6.89 -4.01
C PRO A 116 2.89 -6.43 -3.06
N ASP A 117 2.20 -5.34 -3.35
CA ASP A 117 1.10 -4.85 -2.50
C ASP A 117 -0.08 -5.82 -2.54
N ARG A 118 -0.39 -6.39 -3.72
CA ARG A 118 -1.38 -7.46 -3.85
C ARG A 118 -0.95 -8.71 -3.07
N LEU A 119 0.31 -9.10 -3.18
CA LEU A 119 0.84 -10.27 -2.45
C LEU A 119 0.76 -10.07 -0.94
N VAL A 120 1.14 -8.90 -0.43
CA VAL A 120 1.02 -8.55 1.01
C VAL A 120 -0.44 -8.58 1.46
N TYR A 121 -1.32 -7.91 0.71
CA TYR A 121 -2.74 -7.85 1.05
C TYR A 121 -3.36 -9.26 1.12
N MET A 122 -3.14 -10.09 0.10
CA MET A 122 -3.71 -11.43 0.03
C MET A 122 -3.10 -12.35 1.10
N SER A 123 -1.79 -12.24 1.37
CA SER A 123 -1.13 -12.97 2.47
C SER A 123 -1.79 -12.66 3.81
N LYS A 124 -1.98 -11.38 4.10
CA LYS A 124 -2.61 -10.91 5.32
C LYS A 124 -4.07 -11.36 5.42
N LYS A 125 -4.86 -11.13 4.36
CA LYS A 125 -6.27 -11.52 4.28
C LYS A 125 -6.46 -12.99 4.63
N TYR A 126 -5.75 -13.89 3.95
CA TYR A 126 -5.89 -15.32 4.18
C TYR A 126 -5.32 -15.79 5.52
N THR A 127 -4.33 -15.08 6.08
CA THR A 127 -3.86 -15.35 7.45
C THR A 127 -4.96 -15.02 8.48
N ILE A 128 -5.63 -13.89 8.33
CA ILE A 128 -6.75 -13.48 9.21
C ILE A 128 -7.96 -14.42 9.06
N GLU A 129 -8.26 -14.84 7.84
CA GLU A 129 -9.34 -15.78 7.55
C GLU A 129 -9.02 -17.24 7.93
N HIS A 130 -7.85 -17.49 8.52
CA HIS A 130 -7.37 -18.84 8.88
C HIS A 130 -7.35 -19.84 7.69
N ASN A 131 -7.22 -19.35 6.47
CA ASN A 131 -7.04 -20.16 5.26
C ASN A 131 -5.54 -20.42 5.04
N GLY A 132 -5.02 -21.45 5.71
CA GLY A 132 -3.59 -21.74 5.78
C GLY A 132 -2.95 -22.01 4.41
N ASP A 133 -3.64 -22.73 3.51
CA ASP A 133 -3.09 -23.05 2.18
C ASP A 133 -2.96 -21.80 1.32
N SER A 134 -3.99 -20.97 1.28
CA SER A 134 -3.96 -19.72 0.52
C SER A 134 -2.96 -18.74 1.14
N ALA A 135 -2.91 -18.62 2.46
CA ALA A 135 -1.92 -17.77 3.15
C ALA A 135 -0.50 -18.21 2.77
N LYS A 136 -0.19 -19.49 2.89
CA LYS A 136 1.12 -20.04 2.53
C LYS A 136 1.47 -19.78 1.07
N TYR A 137 0.53 -19.96 0.15
CA TYR A 137 0.73 -19.67 -1.28
C TYR A 137 1.17 -18.24 -1.52
N TYR A 138 0.44 -17.24 -0.97
CA TYR A 138 0.76 -15.82 -1.18
C TYR A 138 2.02 -15.39 -0.44
N ILE A 139 2.28 -15.91 0.77
CA ILE A 139 3.51 -15.65 1.52
C ILE A 139 4.73 -16.18 0.75
N THR A 140 4.66 -17.40 0.21
CA THR A 140 5.75 -17.96 -0.62
C THR A 140 6.03 -17.07 -1.83
N ARG A 141 5.00 -16.65 -2.55
CA ARG A 141 5.17 -15.74 -3.69
C ARG A 141 5.74 -14.37 -3.30
N LEU A 142 5.40 -13.87 -2.11
CA LEU A 142 5.98 -12.61 -1.61
C LEU A 142 7.48 -12.79 -1.29
N LEU A 143 7.87 -13.92 -0.72
CA LEU A 143 9.28 -14.26 -0.49
C LEU A 143 10.03 -14.42 -1.82
N ASP A 144 9.45 -15.12 -2.79
CA ASP A 144 10.02 -15.27 -4.14
C ASP A 144 10.21 -13.91 -4.82
N PHE A 145 9.26 -12.98 -4.66
CA PHE A 145 9.40 -11.61 -5.13
C PHE A 145 10.61 -10.92 -4.49
N CYS A 146 10.77 -11.04 -3.17
CA CYS A 146 11.89 -10.45 -2.44
C CYS A 146 13.25 -11.01 -2.90
N ASP A 147 13.31 -12.28 -3.27
CA ASP A 147 14.55 -12.95 -3.64
C ASP A 147 14.96 -12.67 -5.11
N ASN A 148 13.97 -12.62 -6.00
CA ASN A 148 14.21 -12.62 -7.44
C ASN A 148 14.10 -11.24 -8.11
N ASN A 149 13.41 -10.27 -7.49
CA ASN A 149 13.22 -8.95 -8.09
C ASN A 149 14.35 -7.99 -7.77
N LYS A 150 15.46 -8.09 -8.54
CA LYS A 150 16.65 -7.23 -8.36
C LYS A 150 16.43 -5.77 -8.74
N HIS A 151 15.38 -5.45 -9.49
CA HIS A 151 15.03 -4.07 -9.86
C HIS A 151 14.35 -3.31 -8.71
N CYS A 152 13.81 -4.04 -7.74
CA CYS A 152 13.26 -3.46 -6.52
C CYS A 152 14.37 -3.10 -5.54
N LYS A 153 14.26 -1.93 -4.89
CA LYS A 153 15.23 -1.49 -3.88
C LYS A 153 15.37 -2.52 -2.76
N GLN A 154 16.59 -2.76 -2.32
CA GLN A 154 16.89 -3.73 -1.25
C GLN A 154 16.11 -3.42 0.02
N ASP A 155 16.06 -2.16 0.45
CA ASP A 155 15.39 -1.73 1.67
C ASP A 155 13.90 -2.11 1.66
N TYR A 156 13.23 -1.93 0.51
CA TYR A 156 11.83 -2.32 0.37
C TYR A 156 11.64 -3.85 0.35
N ARG A 157 12.55 -4.59 -0.31
CA ARG A 157 12.51 -6.07 -0.28
C ARG A 157 12.71 -6.61 1.13
N ASP A 158 13.59 -6.00 1.90
CA ASP A 158 13.83 -6.37 3.30
C ASP A 158 12.62 -6.10 4.17
N TYR A 159 11.94 -4.97 3.96
CA TYR A 159 10.67 -4.67 4.61
C TYR A 159 9.58 -5.70 4.28
N LEU A 160 9.39 -6.03 3.00
CA LEU A 160 8.43 -7.04 2.56
C LEU A 160 8.74 -8.43 3.13
N ARG A 161 10.01 -8.78 3.24
CA ARG A 161 10.46 -10.05 3.83
C ARG A 161 10.10 -10.13 5.32
N ILE A 162 10.22 -9.03 6.06
CA ILE A 162 9.78 -8.97 7.46
C ILE A 162 8.27 -9.18 7.57
N ILE A 163 7.47 -8.58 6.69
CA ILE A 163 6.01 -8.82 6.63
C ILE A 163 5.75 -10.31 6.40
N ALA A 164 6.35 -10.90 5.37
CA ALA A 164 6.16 -12.30 5.01
C ALA A 164 6.48 -13.24 6.17
N VAL A 165 7.64 -13.06 6.82
CA VAL A 165 8.07 -13.88 7.98
C VAL A 165 7.16 -13.63 9.19
N SER A 166 6.71 -12.40 9.40
CA SER A 166 5.79 -12.10 10.52
C SER A 166 4.42 -12.76 10.34
N LEU A 167 3.93 -12.87 9.11
CA LEU A 167 2.67 -13.56 8.77
C LEU A 167 2.81 -15.09 8.81
N ALA A 168 3.97 -15.63 8.38
CA ALA A 168 4.22 -17.08 8.35
C ALA A 168 4.51 -17.67 9.73
N ASP A 169 5.44 -17.04 10.46
CA ASP A 169 6.07 -17.61 11.65
C ASP A 169 5.80 -16.79 12.93
N GLY A 170 5.02 -15.75 12.79
CA GLY A 170 4.63 -14.84 13.85
C GLY A 170 5.56 -13.64 14.03
N PRO A 171 5.04 -12.56 14.68
CA PRO A 171 5.74 -11.29 14.83
C PRO A 171 7.10 -11.38 15.55
N SER A 172 7.26 -12.35 16.45
CA SER A 172 8.53 -12.58 17.16
C SER A 172 9.66 -12.95 16.20
N LYS A 173 9.40 -13.80 15.22
CA LYS A 173 10.37 -14.19 14.18
C LYS A 173 10.65 -13.02 13.23
N GLY A 174 9.62 -12.26 12.86
CA GLY A 174 9.79 -11.03 12.08
C GLY A 174 10.70 -10.02 12.79
N LYS A 175 10.57 -9.85 14.12
CA LYS A 175 11.42 -8.96 14.91
C LYS A 175 12.88 -9.41 14.94
N VAL A 176 13.13 -10.71 15.06
CA VAL A 176 14.49 -11.26 14.97
C VAL A 176 15.12 -10.97 13.61
N LEU A 177 14.35 -11.16 12.53
CA LEU A 177 14.80 -10.83 11.19
C LEU A 177 15.09 -9.34 11.02
N LEU A 178 14.20 -8.46 11.50
CA LEU A 178 14.38 -7.01 11.49
C LEU A 178 15.75 -6.62 12.12
N HIS A 179 16.06 -7.14 13.31
CA HIS A 179 17.33 -6.85 13.96
C HIS A 179 18.53 -7.39 13.18
N LYS A 180 18.40 -8.57 12.53
CA LYS A 180 19.45 -9.12 11.67
C LYS A 180 19.70 -8.22 10.45
N LEU A 181 18.65 -7.75 9.79
CA LEU A 181 18.76 -6.89 8.62
C LEU A 181 19.31 -5.50 8.96
N LEU A 182 18.92 -4.92 10.09
CA LEU A 182 19.48 -3.66 10.58
C LEU A 182 20.97 -3.76 10.91
N ARG A 183 21.44 -4.91 11.41
CA ARG A 183 22.90 -5.13 11.61
C ARG A 183 23.65 -5.22 10.28
N ALA A 184 23.02 -5.81 9.26
CA ALA A 184 23.63 -5.94 7.93
C ALA A 184 23.60 -4.62 7.14
N ASN A 185 22.56 -3.80 7.33
CA ASN A 185 22.40 -2.49 6.72
C ASN A 185 21.93 -1.46 7.76
N PRO A 186 22.88 -0.86 8.51
CA PRO A 186 22.55 0.12 9.57
C PRO A 186 21.94 1.43 9.08
N HIS A 187 21.99 1.71 7.78
CA HIS A 187 21.49 2.95 7.18
C HIS A 187 20.12 2.77 6.49
N ASN A 188 19.44 1.67 6.75
CA ASN A 188 18.11 1.43 6.21
C ASN A 188 17.06 2.17 7.05
N ASP A 189 16.69 3.38 6.62
CA ASP A 189 15.74 4.25 7.31
C ASP A 189 14.35 3.60 7.44
N LEU A 190 13.92 2.82 6.42
CA LEU A 190 12.62 2.13 6.44
C LEU A 190 12.56 1.10 7.57
N LEU A 191 13.64 0.35 7.80
CA LEU A 191 13.71 -0.63 8.88
C LEU A 191 13.87 0.02 10.26
N HIS A 192 14.54 1.16 10.35
CA HIS A 192 14.59 1.95 11.58
C HIS A 192 13.21 2.47 11.98
N GLU A 193 12.44 2.98 11.01
CA GLU A 193 11.07 3.44 11.26
C GLU A 193 10.16 2.27 11.64
N LEU A 194 10.30 1.12 10.99
CA LEU A 194 9.60 -0.10 11.37
C LEU A 194 9.94 -0.56 12.80
N GLN A 195 11.22 -0.50 13.19
CA GLN A 195 11.66 -0.85 14.54
C GLN A 195 11.02 0.05 15.59
N LYS A 196 11.01 1.35 15.34
CA LYS A 196 10.39 2.36 16.21
C LYS A 196 8.90 2.13 16.37
N ASN A 197 8.22 1.75 15.31
CA ASN A 197 6.77 1.55 15.27
C ASN A 197 6.36 0.06 15.34
N TRP A 198 7.23 -0.82 15.86
CA TRP A 198 7.00 -2.27 15.84
C TRP A 198 5.66 -2.70 16.42
N LYS A 199 5.21 -2.09 17.52
CA LYS A 199 3.93 -2.43 18.15
C LYS A 199 2.76 -2.14 17.18
N ALA A 200 2.74 -0.97 16.58
CA ALA A 200 1.70 -0.58 15.63
C ALA A 200 1.73 -1.47 14.38
N PHE A 201 2.93 -1.84 13.91
CA PHE A 201 3.08 -2.80 12.81
C PHE A 201 2.44 -4.15 13.15
N VAL A 202 2.73 -4.72 14.33
CA VAL A 202 2.14 -6.00 14.76
C VAL A 202 0.61 -5.91 14.86
N GLU A 203 0.10 -4.83 15.44
CA GLU A 203 -1.34 -4.57 15.51
C GLU A 203 -1.97 -4.51 14.10
N SER A 204 -1.26 -3.90 13.14
CA SER A 204 -1.73 -3.81 11.76
C SER A 204 -1.80 -5.16 11.04
N LEU A 205 -0.99 -6.15 11.42
CA LEU A 205 -1.02 -7.49 10.81
C LEU A 205 -2.31 -8.27 11.15
N SER A 206 -2.93 -7.98 12.30
CA SER A 206 -4.13 -8.65 12.79
C SER A 206 -5.43 -7.88 12.55
N GLN A 207 -5.34 -6.65 12.01
CA GLN A 207 -6.54 -5.87 11.70
C GLN A 207 -7.16 -6.33 10.39
N ASP A 208 -8.49 -6.27 10.30
CA ASP A 208 -9.24 -6.56 9.08
C ASP A 208 -8.73 -5.73 7.88
N VAL A 209 -8.68 -6.40 6.74
CA VAL A 209 -8.17 -5.85 5.46
C VAL A 209 -9.31 -5.19 4.72
#